data_27e8b3ba17ba103301e796a6ac0c0e6f
#
_entry.id   27e8b3ba17ba103301e796a6ac0c0e6f
#
_cell.length_a   1.000
_cell.length_b   1.000
_cell.length_c   1.000
_cell.angle_alpha   90.00
_cell.angle_beta   90.00
_cell.angle_gamma   90.00
#
_symmetry.space_group_name_H-M   'P 1'
#
loop_
_entity.id
_entity.type
_entity.pdbx_description
1 polymer ?
#
loop_
_entity_poly.entity_id
_entity_poly.type
_entity_poly.pdbx_seq_one_letter_code
_entity_poly.pdbx_strand_id
1 'polypeptide(L)'
;MADIFMLKARIRVRLWLCILIFIVFCSCGCSSGRAKATINGYTFTLTTGSGDEAVIRGGDEYITSAQVRVLLEAVRTGYENALTSDIWTMELANRSFKAHVDNMVLDMAARLVLVNMLADDKHIALSDSELADCTARADAFYDEHSEDIAYIKRDELRKLFAMMVLSDKVYDELTRSVDTQVSVDEARVIRIQYIYSDKSGEASSKVEKLEKALEEFEAGEDFTALVSKYSDIPDYTAQIGRGELEKSFEDAAFNLDTGQISDIVSCTNGWYLIYCIDDNVTGKAESQTESIIQKRRNEQFEKHLGDFSDGVELIIDDRQWEKLSSQE
;
A
#
# COMPACT_ATOMS: atom_id res chain seq x y z
N MET A 1 -14.09 16.69 10.73
CA MET A 1 -13.36 16.00 9.62
C MET A 1 -11.84 16.13 9.69
N ALA A 2 -11.26 17.23 10.17
CA ALA A 2 -9.82 17.30 10.47
C ALA A 2 -9.36 16.25 11.49
N ASP A 3 -10.21 15.80 12.39
CA ASP A 3 -9.86 14.87 13.47
C ASP A 3 -9.87 13.38 13.07
N ILE A 4 -10.52 12.98 11.97
CA ILE A 4 -10.19 11.70 11.33
C ILE A 4 -8.73 11.73 10.83
N PHE A 5 -8.22 12.92 10.47
CA PHE A 5 -6.80 13.13 10.17
C PHE A 5 -5.93 13.20 11.43
N MET A 6 -6.45 13.69 12.55
CA MET A 6 -5.75 13.69 13.84
C MET A 6 -5.85 12.33 14.54
N LEU A 7 -6.85 11.52 14.22
CA LEU A 7 -6.84 10.08 14.49
C LEU A 7 -5.65 9.40 13.77
N LYS A 8 -5.24 9.91 12.60
CA LYS A 8 -3.99 9.54 11.90
C LYS A 8 -2.72 9.90 12.67
N ALA A 9 -2.69 10.95 13.45
CA ALA A 9 -1.46 11.36 14.15
C ALA A 9 -1.14 10.53 15.40
N ARG A 10 -2.13 9.78 15.94
CA ARG A 10 -1.96 8.87 17.07
C ARG A 10 -2.28 7.41 16.79
N ILE A 11 -3.16 7.10 15.85
CA ILE A 11 -3.21 5.82 15.16
C ILE A 11 -2.18 5.94 14.04
N ARG A 12 -0.93 5.66 14.38
CA ARG A 12 0.19 5.72 13.43
C ARG A 12 -0.20 5.03 12.15
N VAL A 13 -0.07 5.76 11.06
CA VAL A 13 -0.16 5.49 9.62
C VAL A 13 0.31 4.08 9.15
N ARG A 14 0.16 3.02 9.94
CA ARG A 14 0.63 1.67 9.62
C ARG A 14 -0.29 0.91 8.69
N LEU A 15 -1.60 1.22 8.70
CA LEU A 15 -2.55 0.62 7.74
C LEU A 15 -2.47 1.25 6.34
N TRP A 16 -1.86 2.43 6.19
CA TRP A 16 -1.90 3.22 4.96
C TRP A 16 -0.73 2.96 3.99
N LEU A 17 0.34 2.32 4.42
CA LEU A 17 1.55 2.12 3.59
C LEU A 17 1.56 0.80 2.78
N CYS A 18 0.57 -0.07 2.98
CA CYS A 18 0.47 -1.34 2.25
C CYS A 18 -0.43 -1.28 1.00
N ILE A 19 -0.86 -0.08 0.56
CA ILE A 19 -1.67 0.08 -0.65
C ILE A 19 -0.78 0.61 -1.76
N LEU A 20 0.04 -0.26 -2.34
CA LEU A 20 0.62 -0.06 -3.66
C LEU A 20 0.24 -1.23 -4.57
N ILE A 21 -0.72 -0.93 -5.44
CA ILE A 21 -0.95 -1.46 -6.78
C ILE A 21 -1.00 -2.99 -6.92
N PHE A 22 -2.21 -3.56 -7.04
CA PHE A 22 -2.41 -4.75 -7.89
C PHE A 22 -3.68 -4.62 -8.74
N ILE A 23 -3.51 -4.89 -10.02
CA ILE A 23 -4.50 -4.82 -11.09
C ILE A 23 -5.48 -5.99 -10.98
N VAL A 24 -6.76 -5.68 -10.98
CA VAL A 24 -7.85 -6.67 -10.99
C VAL A 24 -7.89 -7.38 -12.35
N PHE A 25 -7.72 -8.70 -12.36
CA PHE A 25 -8.18 -9.56 -13.45
C PHE A 25 -9.55 -10.16 -13.05
N CYS A 26 -10.59 -9.69 -13.70
CA CYS A 26 -11.92 -10.29 -13.61
C CYS A 26 -11.99 -11.47 -14.58
N SER A 27 -11.87 -12.71 -14.11
CA SER A 27 -12.18 -13.89 -14.90
C SER A 27 -13.63 -14.30 -14.61
N CYS A 28 -14.56 -13.91 -15.47
CA CYS A 28 -15.92 -14.44 -15.48
C CYS A 28 -15.92 -15.88 -15.96
N GLY A 29 -16.00 -16.83 -15.04
CA GLY A 29 -16.34 -18.22 -15.31
C GLY A 29 -17.80 -18.49 -14.89
N CYS A 30 -18.68 -18.65 -15.87
CA CYS A 30 -20.06 -19.07 -15.62
C CYS A 30 -20.11 -20.54 -15.20
N SER A 31 -20.37 -20.77 -13.91
CA SER A 31 -20.99 -22.03 -13.45
C SER A 31 -22.06 -21.67 -12.43
N SER A 32 -23.13 -22.46 -12.36
CA SER A 32 -24.30 -22.28 -11.50
C SER A 32 -23.92 -22.35 -10.00
N GLY A 33 -23.27 -21.32 -9.50
CA GLY A 33 -22.80 -21.12 -8.17
C GLY A 33 -22.55 -19.63 -7.97
N ARG A 34 -22.65 -19.17 -6.75
CA ARG A 34 -22.39 -17.79 -6.35
C ARG A 34 -21.16 -17.23 -7.08
N ALA A 35 -21.29 -16.07 -7.67
CA ALA A 35 -20.17 -15.43 -8.37
C ALA A 35 -19.03 -15.18 -7.36
N LYS A 36 -17.79 -15.46 -7.78
CA LYS A 36 -16.60 -15.17 -6.96
C LYS A 36 -15.84 -14.02 -7.59
N ALA A 37 -15.44 -13.08 -6.78
CA ALA A 37 -14.50 -12.04 -7.16
C ALA A 37 -13.23 -12.16 -6.32
N THR A 38 -12.08 -11.81 -6.88
CA THR A 38 -10.82 -11.70 -6.13
C THR A 38 -10.40 -10.24 -6.12
N ILE A 39 -10.31 -9.66 -4.93
CA ILE A 39 -9.91 -8.28 -4.71
C ILE A 39 -8.68 -8.32 -3.80
N ASN A 40 -7.57 -7.74 -4.22
CA ASN A 40 -6.29 -7.73 -3.49
C ASN A 40 -5.83 -9.11 -2.95
N GLY A 41 -6.09 -10.17 -3.72
CA GLY A 41 -5.70 -11.53 -3.35
C GLY A 41 -6.72 -12.29 -2.48
N TYR A 42 -7.76 -11.63 -1.98
CA TYR A 42 -8.82 -12.25 -1.20
C TYR A 42 -9.99 -12.69 -2.10
N THR A 43 -10.50 -13.91 -1.89
CA THR A 43 -11.63 -14.42 -2.66
C THR A 43 -12.94 -14.13 -1.94
N PHE A 44 -13.83 -13.45 -2.64
CA PHE A 44 -15.15 -13.06 -2.16
C PHE A 44 -16.24 -13.82 -2.90
N THR A 45 -17.30 -14.14 -2.20
CA THR A 45 -18.54 -14.60 -2.81
C THR A 45 -19.51 -13.43 -2.91
N LEU A 46 -19.90 -13.09 -4.14
CA LEU A 46 -20.88 -12.04 -4.41
C LEU A 46 -22.29 -12.60 -4.14
N THR A 47 -23.04 -11.94 -3.26
CA THR A 47 -24.46 -12.24 -3.02
C THR A 47 -25.30 -11.02 -3.31
N THR A 48 -26.42 -11.22 -4.01
CA THR A 48 -27.38 -10.16 -4.27
C THR A 48 -28.43 -10.11 -3.16
N GLY A 49 -28.27 -9.13 -2.25
CA GLY A 49 -29.27 -8.78 -1.26
C GLY A 49 -29.49 -9.84 -0.17
N SER A 50 -28.69 -9.79 0.89
CA SER A 50 -28.86 -10.66 2.07
C SER A 50 -30.05 -10.28 2.96
N GLY A 51 -30.62 -9.08 2.77
CA GLY A 51 -31.72 -8.57 3.59
C GLY A 51 -31.28 -7.95 4.93
N ASP A 52 -30.00 -7.92 5.23
CA ASP A 52 -29.42 -7.22 6.38
C ASP A 52 -28.65 -5.94 5.93
N GLU A 53 -28.20 -5.13 6.88
CA GLU A 53 -27.48 -3.89 6.62
C GLU A 53 -25.98 -4.10 6.33
N ALA A 54 -25.51 -5.34 6.31
CA ALA A 54 -24.10 -5.65 6.08
C ALA A 54 -23.71 -5.50 4.61
N VAL A 55 -22.62 -4.79 4.36
CA VAL A 55 -21.97 -4.72 3.03
C VAL A 55 -21.00 -5.88 2.85
N ILE A 56 -20.27 -6.20 3.89
CA ILE A 56 -19.31 -7.32 3.90
C ILE A 56 -19.52 -8.12 5.18
N ARG A 57 -19.52 -9.44 5.04
CA ARG A 57 -19.64 -10.40 6.13
C ARG A 57 -18.65 -11.54 5.96
N GLY A 58 -18.01 -11.94 7.06
CA GLY A 58 -17.19 -13.13 7.19
C GLY A 58 -17.52 -13.82 8.52
N GLY A 59 -18.13 -15.01 8.48
CA GLY A 59 -18.60 -15.66 9.70
C GLY A 59 -19.56 -14.78 10.50
N ASP A 60 -19.20 -14.52 11.77
CA ASP A 60 -19.96 -13.65 12.67
C ASP A 60 -19.55 -12.17 12.55
N GLU A 61 -18.40 -11.89 11.92
CA GLU A 61 -17.89 -10.54 11.71
C GLU A 61 -18.52 -9.89 10.47
N TYR A 62 -18.86 -8.61 10.58
CA TYR A 62 -19.44 -7.86 9.47
C TYR A 62 -19.25 -6.35 9.63
N ILE A 63 -19.34 -5.64 8.49
CA ILE A 63 -19.35 -4.18 8.43
C ILE A 63 -20.62 -3.69 7.73
N THR A 64 -21.31 -2.72 8.34
CA THR A 64 -22.59 -2.19 7.83
C THR A 64 -22.37 -1.11 6.76
N SER A 65 -23.43 -0.83 5.98
CA SER A 65 -23.43 0.27 5.00
C SER A 65 -23.11 1.63 5.64
N ALA A 66 -23.63 1.89 6.84
CA ALA A 66 -23.36 3.13 7.56
C ALA A 66 -21.88 3.23 7.96
N GLN A 67 -21.27 2.15 8.43
CA GLN A 67 -19.84 2.11 8.78
C GLN A 67 -18.94 2.30 7.55
N VAL A 68 -19.25 1.62 6.43
CA VAL A 68 -18.49 1.77 5.18
C VAL A 68 -18.63 3.20 4.63
N ARG A 69 -19.80 3.82 4.77
CA ARG A 69 -20.00 5.22 4.39
C ARG A 69 -19.11 6.17 5.19
N VAL A 70 -18.93 5.97 6.49
CA VAL A 70 -17.97 6.74 7.31
C VAL A 70 -16.55 6.61 6.75
N LEU A 71 -16.13 5.40 6.36
CA LEU A 71 -14.81 5.18 5.73
C LEU A 71 -14.69 5.89 4.38
N LEU A 72 -15.71 5.79 3.53
CA LEU A 72 -15.76 6.47 2.23
C LEU A 72 -15.62 7.99 2.38
N GLU A 73 -16.43 8.61 3.22
CA GLU A 73 -16.41 10.05 3.46
C GLU A 73 -15.08 10.51 4.05
N ALA A 74 -14.51 9.75 4.99
CA ALA A 74 -13.21 10.05 5.56
C ALA A 74 -12.09 10.04 4.51
N VAL A 75 -12.08 9.03 3.64
CA VAL A 75 -11.06 8.91 2.57
C VAL A 75 -11.24 9.99 1.52
N ARG A 76 -12.47 10.21 1.03
CA ARG A 76 -12.79 11.24 0.04
C ARG A 76 -12.38 12.63 0.53
N THR A 77 -12.81 13.01 1.74
CA THR A 77 -12.40 14.28 2.36
C THR A 77 -10.87 14.39 2.50
N GLY A 78 -10.19 13.27 2.79
CA GLY A 78 -8.74 13.24 2.83
C GLY A 78 -8.09 13.61 1.51
N TYR A 79 -8.61 13.11 0.39
CA TYR A 79 -8.13 13.45 -0.95
C TYR A 79 -8.47 14.89 -1.34
N GLU A 80 -9.69 15.36 -1.08
CA GLU A 80 -10.11 16.73 -1.36
C GLU A 80 -9.26 17.77 -0.62
N ASN A 81 -8.94 17.52 0.65
CA ASN A 81 -8.08 18.40 1.43
C ASN A 81 -6.62 18.42 0.94
N ALA A 82 -6.16 17.33 0.31
CA ALA A 82 -4.79 17.22 -0.19
C ALA A 82 -4.61 17.75 -1.61
N LEU A 83 -5.64 17.60 -2.49
CA LEU A 83 -5.50 17.74 -3.94
C LEU A 83 -6.51 18.69 -4.59
N THR A 84 -7.57 19.07 -3.98
CA THR A 84 -8.76 19.78 -4.52
C THR A 84 -9.87 18.84 -5.01
N SER A 85 -11.10 19.37 -5.13
CA SER A 85 -12.28 18.60 -5.60
C SER A 85 -12.19 18.14 -7.06
N ASP A 86 -11.35 18.79 -7.88
CA ASP A 86 -11.19 18.44 -9.30
C ASP A 86 -10.60 17.03 -9.52
N ILE A 87 -9.99 16.44 -8.47
CA ILE A 87 -9.43 15.08 -8.51
C ILE A 87 -10.48 14.05 -8.95
N TRP A 88 -11.76 14.24 -8.62
CA TRP A 88 -12.81 13.30 -8.95
C TRP A 88 -13.14 13.23 -10.43
N THR A 89 -12.75 14.25 -11.23
CA THR A 89 -12.90 14.28 -12.69
C THR A 89 -11.76 13.55 -13.42
N MET A 90 -10.69 13.16 -12.72
CA MET A 90 -9.53 12.51 -13.31
C MET A 90 -9.81 11.04 -13.64
N GLU A 91 -9.18 10.56 -14.71
CA GLU A 91 -9.15 9.15 -15.08
C GLU A 91 -7.74 8.56 -14.86
N LEU A 92 -7.69 7.39 -14.24
CA LEU A 92 -6.48 6.60 -14.05
C LEU A 92 -6.68 5.24 -14.73
N ALA A 93 -5.83 4.91 -15.70
CA ALA A 93 -5.86 3.61 -16.39
C ALA A 93 -7.25 3.22 -16.91
N ASN A 94 -7.96 4.16 -17.56
CA ASN A 94 -9.33 4.03 -18.12
C ASN A 94 -10.44 3.81 -17.07
N ARG A 95 -10.23 4.23 -15.83
CA ARG A 95 -11.25 4.29 -14.77
C ARG A 95 -11.25 5.66 -14.12
N SER A 96 -12.41 6.10 -13.63
CA SER A 96 -12.47 7.36 -12.87
C SER A 96 -11.66 7.20 -11.57
N PHE A 97 -11.01 8.29 -11.14
CA PHE A 97 -10.30 8.33 -9.87
C PHE A 97 -11.23 7.99 -8.69
N LYS A 98 -12.51 8.45 -8.77
CA LYS A 98 -13.56 8.08 -7.81
C LYS A 98 -13.71 6.56 -7.68
N ALA A 99 -13.85 5.84 -8.81
CA ALA A 99 -14.01 4.39 -8.80
C ALA A 99 -12.76 3.68 -8.21
N HIS A 100 -11.57 4.25 -8.40
CA HIS A 100 -10.36 3.74 -7.79
C HIS A 100 -10.38 3.89 -6.26
N VAL A 101 -10.77 5.06 -5.76
CA VAL A 101 -10.91 5.34 -4.33
C VAL A 101 -12.02 4.49 -3.70
N ASP A 102 -13.16 4.35 -4.36
CA ASP A 102 -14.26 3.53 -3.87
C ASP A 102 -13.84 2.05 -3.72
N ASN A 103 -13.14 1.49 -4.71
CA ASN A 103 -12.59 0.13 -4.61
C ASN A 103 -11.56 0.00 -3.47
N MET A 104 -10.71 1.00 -3.28
CA MET A 104 -9.76 1.01 -2.17
C MET A 104 -10.47 0.97 -0.81
N VAL A 105 -11.60 1.67 -0.66
CA VAL A 105 -12.38 1.64 0.59
C VAL A 105 -13.08 0.29 0.77
N LEU A 106 -13.55 -0.33 -0.31
CA LEU A 106 -14.10 -1.69 -0.25
C LEU A 106 -13.03 -2.69 0.24
N ASP A 107 -11.82 -2.59 -0.28
CA ASP A 107 -10.68 -3.40 0.18
C ASP A 107 -10.35 -3.16 1.65
N MET A 108 -10.34 -1.91 2.09
CA MET A 108 -10.13 -1.56 3.50
C MET A 108 -11.20 -2.18 4.40
N ALA A 109 -12.47 -2.11 3.99
CA ALA A 109 -13.59 -2.67 4.73
C ALA A 109 -13.51 -4.21 4.79
N ALA A 110 -13.18 -4.86 3.68
CA ALA A 110 -12.99 -6.31 3.62
C ALA A 110 -11.82 -6.77 4.51
N ARG A 111 -10.71 -6.06 4.45
CA ARG A 111 -9.54 -6.32 5.28
C ARG A 111 -9.87 -6.13 6.77
N LEU A 112 -10.64 -5.10 7.11
CA LEU A 112 -11.07 -4.85 8.49
C LEU A 112 -11.89 -6.04 9.04
N VAL A 113 -12.85 -6.56 8.27
CA VAL A 113 -13.60 -7.76 8.64
C VAL A 113 -12.67 -8.97 8.79
N LEU A 114 -11.80 -9.22 7.80
CA LEU A 114 -10.88 -10.36 7.80
C LEU A 114 -9.90 -10.34 8.99
N VAL A 115 -9.36 -9.17 9.33
CA VAL A 115 -8.43 -9.03 10.47
C VAL A 115 -9.15 -9.22 11.80
N ASN A 116 -10.42 -8.81 11.93
CA ASN A 116 -11.22 -9.05 13.13
C ASN A 116 -11.57 -10.55 13.26
N MET A 117 -11.85 -11.26 12.17
CA MET A 117 -11.97 -12.73 12.19
C MET A 117 -10.64 -13.40 12.60
N LEU A 118 -9.51 -12.91 12.12
CA LEU A 118 -8.19 -13.39 12.53
C LEU A 118 -7.93 -13.13 14.02
N ALA A 119 -8.42 -12.01 14.56
CA ALA A 119 -8.36 -11.73 16.00
C ALA A 119 -9.04 -12.83 16.81
N ASP A 120 -10.24 -13.25 16.41
CA ASP A 120 -10.98 -14.34 17.06
C ASP A 120 -10.22 -15.68 16.95
N ASP A 121 -9.69 -16.01 15.78
CA ASP A 121 -8.88 -17.23 15.57
C ASP A 121 -7.65 -17.25 16.47
N LYS A 122 -7.00 -16.11 16.65
CA LYS A 122 -5.80 -15.95 17.50
C LYS A 122 -6.10 -15.64 18.96
N HIS A 123 -7.37 -15.55 19.35
CA HIS A 123 -7.81 -15.19 20.70
C HIS A 123 -7.24 -13.84 21.18
N ILE A 124 -7.14 -12.87 20.25
CA ILE A 124 -6.72 -11.51 20.52
C ILE A 124 -7.98 -10.65 20.69
N ALA A 125 -8.13 -10.01 21.83
CA ALA A 125 -9.28 -9.17 22.14
C ALA A 125 -8.82 -7.84 22.77
N LEU A 126 -9.66 -6.81 22.67
CA LEU A 126 -9.46 -5.58 23.39
C LEU A 126 -9.70 -5.82 24.90
N SER A 127 -8.86 -5.26 25.75
CA SER A 127 -9.10 -5.19 27.17
C SER A 127 -10.24 -4.21 27.50
N ASP A 128 -10.80 -4.28 28.69
CA ASP A 128 -11.86 -3.37 29.15
C ASP A 128 -11.43 -1.90 29.06
N SER A 129 -10.17 -1.58 29.35
CA SER A 129 -9.64 -0.23 29.22
C SER A 129 -9.50 0.25 27.79
N GLU A 130 -9.05 -0.61 26.86
CA GLU A 130 -8.96 -0.29 25.43
C GLU A 130 -10.35 -0.10 24.84
N LEU A 131 -11.32 -0.93 25.24
CA LEU A 131 -12.71 -0.81 24.80
C LEU A 131 -13.37 0.48 25.32
N ALA A 132 -13.10 0.84 26.57
CA ALA A 132 -13.58 2.11 27.14
C ALA A 132 -12.98 3.33 26.41
N ASP A 133 -11.69 3.30 26.09
CA ASP A 133 -11.03 4.36 25.31
C ASP A 133 -11.60 4.46 23.88
N CYS A 134 -11.82 3.33 23.21
CA CYS A 134 -12.48 3.28 21.90
C CYS A 134 -13.87 3.92 21.95
N THR A 135 -14.66 3.55 22.98
CA THR A 135 -16.01 4.07 23.18
C THR A 135 -16.00 5.58 23.38
N ALA A 136 -15.13 6.08 24.27
CA ALA A 136 -15.02 7.50 24.54
C ALA A 136 -14.62 8.31 23.28
N ARG A 137 -13.69 7.78 22.47
CA ARG A 137 -13.26 8.41 21.21
C ARG A 137 -14.35 8.39 20.16
N ALA A 138 -15.08 7.28 20.02
CA ALA A 138 -16.21 7.19 19.12
C ALA A 138 -17.33 8.14 19.48
N ASP A 139 -17.61 8.28 20.79
CA ASP A 139 -18.62 9.20 21.29
C ASP A 139 -18.23 10.66 21.05
N ALA A 140 -17.00 11.03 21.34
CA ALA A 140 -16.50 12.38 21.08
C ALA A 140 -16.58 12.73 19.59
N PHE A 141 -16.19 11.79 18.71
CA PHE A 141 -16.30 11.96 17.27
C PHE A 141 -17.76 12.11 16.82
N TYR A 142 -18.66 11.29 17.37
CA TYR A 142 -20.09 11.38 17.06
C TYR A 142 -20.68 12.73 17.48
N ASP A 143 -20.34 13.22 18.67
CA ASP A 143 -20.86 14.49 19.20
C ASP A 143 -20.35 15.69 18.39
N GLU A 144 -19.11 15.64 17.90
CA GLU A 144 -18.51 16.69 17.06
C GLU A 144 -19.07 16.73 15.63
N HIS A 145 -19.43 15.56 15.06
CA HIS A 145 -19.84 15.42 13.66
C HIS A 145 -21.30 14.97 13.50
N SER A 146 -22.14 15.10 14.52
CA SER A 146 -23.49 14.53 14.58
C SER A 146 -24.40 14.93 13.44
N GLU A 147 -24.24 16.12 12.87
CA GLU A 147 -25.02 16.59 11.72
C GLU A 147 -24.56 15.92 10.41
N ASP A 148 -23.25 15.73 10.24
CA ASP A 148 -22.65 15.13 9.04
C ASP A 148 -22.86 13.62 8.98
N ILE A 149 -22.85 12.93 10.12
CA ILE A 149 -22.96 11.48 10.25
C ILE A 149 -24.30 11.01 10.84
N ALA A 150 -25.36 11.78 10.67
CA ALA A 150 -26.70 11.44 11.18
C ALA A 150 -27.25 10.08 10.67
N TYR A 151 -26.65 9.52 9.60
CA TYR A 151 -27.00 8.25 8.99
C TYR A 151 -26.47 7.02 9.78
N ILE A 152 -25.52 7.19 10.71
CA ILE A 152 -24.98 6.09 11.52
C ILE A 152 -25.45 6.20 12.97
N LYS A 153 -25.75 5.06 13.57
CA LYS A 153 -26.05 5.01 15.01
C LYS A 153 -24.76 5.04 15.82
N ARG A 154 -24.83 5.67 17.01
CA ARG A 154 -23.67 5.79 17.91
C ARG A 154 -23.01 4.43 18.20
N ASP A 155 -23.80 3.38 18.43
CA ASP A 155 -23.28 2.05 18.72
C ASP A 155 -22.60 1.39 17.52
N GLU A 156 -23.05 1.67 16.29
CA GLU A 156 -22.36 1.21 15.08
C GLU A 156 -21.01 1.92 14.90
N LEU A 157 -20.94 3.21 15.22
CA LEU A 157 -19.69 3.95 15.20
C LEU A 157 -18.71 3.44 16.26
N ARG A 158 -19.18 3.16 17.48
CA ARG A 158 -18.36 2.53 18.53
C ARG A 158 -17.80 1.18 18.08
N LYS A 159 -18.61 0.33 17.41
CA LYS A 159 -18.14 -0.92 16.84
C LYS A 159 -17.08 -0.71 15.78
N LEU A 160 -17.26 0.24 14.86
CA LEU A 160 -16.25 0.56 13.84
C LEU A 160 -14.91 0.95 14.49
N PHE A 161 -14.94 1.82 15.50
CA PHE A 161 -13.72 2.22 16.24
C PHE A 161 -13.06 1.03 16.94
N ALA A 162 -13.85 0.16 17.57
CA ALA A 162 -13.33 -1.06 18.20
C ALA A 162 -12.69 -2.00 17.18
N MET A 163 -13.33 -2.24 16.02
CA MET A 163 -12.76 -3.03 14.93
C MET A 163 -11.42 -2.48 14.44
N MET A 164 -11.30 -1.17 14.29
CA MET A 164 -10.05 -0.51 13.86
C MET A 164 -8.92 -0.69 14.89
N VAL A 165 -9.21 -0.46 16.17
CA VAL A 165 -8.22 -0.61 17.25
C VAL A 165 -7.84 -2.07 17.47
N LEU A 166 -8.80 -3.01 17.34
CA LEU A 166 -8.52 -4.43 17.39
C LEU A 166 -7.59 -4.86 16.23
N SER A 167 -7.81 -4.33 15.03
CA SER A 167 -6.93 -4.59 13.89
C SER A 167 -5.50 -4.11 14.11
N ASP A 168 -5.31 -2.94 14.71
CA ASP A 168 -3.98 -2.45 15.08
C ASP A 168 -3.32 -3.36 16.13
N LYS A 169 -4.09 -3.82 17.11
CA LYS A 169 -3.61 -4.76 18.13
C LYS A 169 -3.20 -6.10 17.54
N VAL A 170 -4.00 -6.66 16.63
CA VAL A 170 -3.66 -7.90 15.91
C VAL A 170 -2.36 -7.74 15.15
N TYR A 171 -2.19 -6.63 14.43
CA TYR A 171 -0.95 -6.32 13.74
C TYR A 171 0.25 -6.29 14.70
N ASP A 172 0.15 -5.57 15.80
CA ASP A 172 1.24 -5.44 16.78
C ASP A 172 1.56 -6.79 17.45
N GLU A 173 0.56 -7.59 17.81
CA GLU A 173 0.75 -8.90 18.41
C GLU A 173 1.41 -9.90 17.45
N LEU A 174 0.92 -9.99 16.22
CA LEU A 174 1.43 -10.94 15.23
C LEU A 174 2.80 -10.56 14.66
N THR A 175 3.20 -9.29 14.79
CA THR A 175 4.51 -8.80 14.33
C THR A 175 5.51 -8.55 15.46
N ARG A 176 5.16 -8.85 16.70
CA ARG A 176 6.02 -8.62 17.88
C ARG A 176 7.36 -9.37 17.80
N SER A 177 7.39 -10.54 17.17
CA SER A 177 8.58 -11.39 17.06
C SER A 177 9.47 -11.08 15.85
N VAL A 178 9.15 -10.05 15.08
CA VAL A 178 9.96 -9.64 13.92
C VAL A 178 11.35 -9.25 14.36
N ASP A 179 12.35 -9.69 13.62
CA ASP A 179 13.74 -9.27 13.83
C ASP A 179 13.89 -7.76 13.55
N THR A 180 14.23 -7.05 14.60
CA THR A 180 14.47 -5.59 14.56
C THR A 180 15.95 -5.23 14.43
N GLN A 181 16.84 -6.22 14.36
CA GLN A 181 18.25 -5.96 14.12
C GLN A 181 18.47 -5.68 12.63
N VAL A 182 18.98 -4.51 12.33
CA VAL A 182 19.33 -4.09 10.98
C VAL A 182 20.82 -3.78 10.96
N SER A 183 21.56 -4.42 10.08
CA SER A 183 23.00 -4.20 9.93
C SER A 183 23.28 -2.82 9.32
N VAL A 184 24.49 -2.32 9.51
CA VAL A 184 24.92 -1.02 8.91
C VAL A 184 24.78 -1.06 7.38
N ASP A 185 25.09 -2.19 6.75
CA ASP A 185 24.97 -2.33 5.29
C ASP A 185 23.51 -2.38 4.83
N GLU A 186 22.61 -3.02 5.57
CA GLU A 186 21.16 -2.98 5.27
C GLU A 186 20.58 -1.58 5.42
N ALA A 187 21.04 -0.82 6.44
CA ALA A 187 20.58 0.54 6.70
C ALA A 187 21.23 1.59 5.79
N ARG A 188 22.20 1.20 4.97
CA ARG A 188 22.91 2.10 4.07
C ARG A 188 21.98 2.62 2.97
N VAL A 189 22.02 3.93 2.77
CA VAL A 189 21.37 4.62 1.65
C VAL A 189 22.46 5.21 0.77
N ILE A 190 22.39 4.96 -0.52
CA ILE A 190 23.33 5.48 -1.51
C ILE A 190 22.64 6.48 -2.42
N ARG A 191 23.42 7.38 -3.02
CA ARG A 191 22.94 8.30 -4.05
C ARG A 191 23.60 7.95 -5.38
N ILE A 192 22.76 7.70 -6.37
CA ILE A 192 23.18 7.25 -7.69
C ILE A 192 22.61 8.12 -8.79
N GLN A 193 23.21 8.01 -9.95
CA GLN A 193 22.70 8.45 -11.24
C GLN A 193 22.86 7.28 -12.22
N TYR A 194 22.00 7.15 -13.23
CA TYR A 194 22.14 6.05 -14.16
C TYR A 194 21.73 6.41 -15.60
N ILE A 195 22.31 5.71 -16.56
CA ILE A 195 21.87 5.68 -17.95
C ILE A 195 20.98 4.46 -18.12
N TYR A 196 19.77 4.67 -18.62
CA TYR A 196 18.79 3.61 -18.89
C TYR A 196 18.61 3.39 -20.38
N SER A 197 18.53 2.12 -20.78
CA SER A 197 18.13 1.72 -22.12
C SER A 197 17.04 0.66 -22.05
N ASP A 198 15.91 0.95 -22.69
CA ASP A 198 14.74 0.06 -22.68
C ASP A 198 14.97 -1.22 -23.51
N LYS A 199 14.07 -2.20 -23.37
CA LYS A 199 14.11 -3.47 -24.13
C LYS A 199 13.41 -3.41 -25.49
N SER A 200 13.04 -2.22 -25.97
CA SER A 200 12.45 -2.07 -27.30
C SER A 200 13.53 -2.14 -28.39
N GLY A 201 13.29 -2.91 -29.44
CA GLY A 201 14.21 -3.03 -30.54
C GLY A 201 15.31 -4.10 -30.36
N GLU A 202 16.46 -3.93 -31.04
CA GLU A 202 17.55 -4.91 -31.07
C GLU A 202 18.46 -4.74 -29.84
N ALA A 203 18.55 -5.79 -29.03
CA ALA A 203 19.30 -5.79 -27.76
C ALA A 203 20.79 -5.42 -27.95
N SER A 204 21.43 -5.90 -29.05
CA SER A 204 22.83 -5.61 -29.37
C SER A 204 23.07 -4.09 -29.52
N SER A 205 22.20 -3.40 -30.25
CA SER A 205 22.29 -1.95 -30.45
C SER A 205 22.14 -1.15 -29.16
N LYS A 206 21.30 -1.63 -28.24
CA LYS A 206 21.07 -0.99 -26.93
C LYS A 206 22.28 -1.17 -26.00
N VAL A 207 22.88 -2.37 -26.01
CA VAL A 207 24.10 -2.66 -25.25
C VAL A 207 25.29 -1.87 -25.80
N GLU A 208 25.50 -1.85 -27.14
CA GLU A 208 26.55 -1.04 -27.78
C GLU A 208 26.45 0.45 -27.44
N LYS A 209 25.24 0.97 -27.28
CA LYS A 209 25.00 2.35 -26.85
C LYS A 209 25.53 2.61 -25.44
N LEU A 210 25.33 1.66 -24.52
CA LEU A 210 25.81 1.74 -23.13
C LEU A 210 27.34 1.49 -23.08
N GLU A 211 27.87 0.58 -23.89
CA GLU A 211 29.33 0.36 -24.02
C GLU A 211 30.05 1.65 -24.43
N LYS A 212 29.51 2.39 -25.41
CA LYS A 212 30.06 3.70 -25.81
C LYS A 212 30.00 4.73 -24.68
N ALA A 213 28.92 4.74 -23.91
CA ALA A 213 28.83 5.63 -22.74
C ALA A 213 29.89 5.28 -21.68
N LEU A 214 30.13 3.98 -21.47
CA LEU A 214 31.18 3.52 -20.55
C LEU A 214 32.58 3.90 -21.05
N GLU A 215 32.89 3.70 -22.32
CA GLU A 215 34.17 4.10 -22.94
C GLU A 215 34.41 5.60 -22.83
N GLU A 216 33.40 6.45 -23.08
CA GLU A 216 33.51 7.91 -22.95
C GLU A 216 33.70 8.33 -21.48
N PHE A 217 33.03 7.65 -20.53
CA PHE A 217 33.26 7.89 -19.09
C PHE A 217 34.70 7.55 -18.68
N GLU A 218 35.24 6.41 -19.13
CA GLU A 218 36.63 6.02 -18.87
C GLU A 218 37.64 6.99 -19.54
N ALA A 219 37.23 7.62 -20.63
CA ALA A 219 38.02 8.68 -21.28
C ALA A 219 37.94 10.04 -20.54
N GLY A 220 37.11 10.15 -19.49
CA GLY A 220 37.03 11.32 -18.61
C GLY A 220 35.85 12.27 -18.86
N GLU A 221 34.83 11.82 -19.64
CA GLU A 221 33.62 12.60 -19.84
C GLU A 221 32.76 12.61 -18.54
N ASP A 222 32.05 13.71 -18.32
CA ASP A 222 31.15 13.85 -17.20
C ASP A 222 29.92 12.93 -17.33
N PHE A 223 29.62 12.17 -16.27
CA PHE A 223 28.52 11.18 -16.30
C PHE A 223 27.15 11.83 -16.56
N THR A 224 26.88 13.03 -16.01
CA THR A 224 25.63 13.76 -16.27
C THR A 224 25.47 14.14 -17.74
N ALA A 225 26.56 14.49 -18.41
CA ALA A 225 26.56 14.75 -19.85
C ALA A 225 26.24 13.45 -20.63
N LEU A 226 26.81 12.31 -20.20
CA LEU A 226 26.54 10.99 -20.80
C LEU A 226 25.11 10.54 -20.58
N VAL A 227 24.50 10.78 -19.42
CA VAL A 227 23.07 10.52 -19.18
C VAL A 227 22.23 11.28 -20.19
N SER A 228 22.47 12.57 -20.37
CA SER A 228 21.74 13.40 -21.34
C SER A 228 21.88 12.93 -22.78
N LYS A 229 23.03 12.32 -23.12
CA LYS A 229 23.37 11.84 -24.47
C LYS A 229 22.86 10.44 -24.76
N TYR A 230 22.89 9.56 -23.75
CA TYR A 230 22.72 8.11 -23.94
C TYR A 230 21.50 7.53 -23.24
N SER A 231 20.86 8.19 -22.27
CA SER A 231 19.70 7.63 -21.59
C SER A 231 18.42 7.75 -22.43
N ASP A 232 17.57 6.73 -22.36
CA ASP A 232 16.24 6.75 -22.98
C ASP A 232 15.21 7.48 -22.07
N ILE A 233 15.59 7.85 -20.86
CA ILE A 233 14.80 8.68 -19.92
C ILE A 233 15.59 9.93 -19.54
N PRO A 234 14.91 11.00 -19.07
CA PRO A 234 15.58 12.19 -18.56
C PRO A 234 16.56 11.86 -17.42
N ASP A 235 17.51 12.79 -17.17
CA ASP A 235 18.46 12.68 -16.08
C ASP A 235 17.76 12.40 -14.75
N TYR A 236 18.18 11.32 -14.10
CA TYR A 236 17.59 10.86 -12.86
C TYR A 236 18.64 10.57 -11.80
N THR A 237 18.62 11.37 -10.76
CA THR A 237 19.42 11.16 -9.55
C THR A 237 18.49 10.62 -8.45
N ALA A 238 18.83 9.49 -7.87
CA ALA A 238 18.04 8.85 -6.81
C ALA A 238 18.86 8.61 -5.54
N GLN A 239 18.19 8.70 -4.41
CA GLN A 239 18.64 8.06 -3.18
C GLN A 239 17.89 6.75 -3.02
N ILE A 240 18.59 5.66 -2.86
CA ILE A 240 18.01 4.32 -2.73
C ILE A 240 18.53 3.60 -1.49
N GLY A 241 17.63 2.89 -0.82
CA GLY A 241 17.93 1.92 0.22
C GLY A 241 17.91 0.49 -0.34
N ARG A 242 18.39 -0.49 0.44
CA ARG A 242 18.28 -1.90 0.05
C ARG A 242 16.83 -2.39 0.13
N GLY A 243 16.46 -3.26 -0.81
CA GLY A 243 15.12 -3.86 -0.90
C GLY A 243 14.07 -2.99 -1.59
N GLU A 244 14.47 -1.92 -2.26
CA GLU A 244 13.59 -1.00 -3.01
C GLU A 244 13.50 -1.33 -4.50
N LEU A 245 14.55 -1.92 -5.09
CA LEU A 245 14.68 -2.15 -6.51
C LEU A 245 14.96 -3.63 -6.83
N GLU A 246 15.07 -3.95 -8.13
CA GLU A 246 15.41 -5.30 -8.58
C GLU A 246 16.82 -5.69 -8.09
N LYS A 247 16.95 -6.93 -7.61
CA LYS A 247 18.17 -7.43 -6.97
C LYS A 247 19.44 -7.24 -7.84
N SER A 248 19.35 -7.46 -9.15
CA SER A 248 20.46 -7.26 -10.07
C SER A 248 20.95 -5.81 -10.10
N PHE A 249 20.02 -4.86 -10.05
CA PHE A 249 20.33 -3.43 -9.98
C PHE A 249 20.95 -3.07 -8.62
N GLU A 250 20.35 -3.53 -7.52
CA GLU A 250 20.84 -3.24 -6.18
C GLU A 250 22.24 -3.82 -5.94
N ASP A 251 22.46 -5.07 -6.30
CA ASP A 251 23.76 -5.72 -6.13
C ASP A 251 24.86 -4.95 -6.87
N ALA A 252 24.59 -4.47 -8.08
CA ALA A 252 25.54 -3.64 -8.81
C ALA A 252 25.76 -2.27 -8.15
N ALA A 253 24.66 -1.56 -7.83
CA ALA A 253 24.73 -0.21 -7.29
C ALA A 253 25.41 -0.14 -5.91
N PHE A 254 25.06 -1.07 -5.00
CA PHE A 254 25.62 -1.09 -3.63
C PHE A 254 27.05 -1.63 -3.53
N ASN A 255 27.60 -2.20 -4.60
CA ASN A 255 29.00 -2.62 -4.66
C ASN A 255 29.93 -1.49 -5.17
N LEU A 256 29.39 -0.33 -5.57
CA LEU A 256 30.16 0.80 -6.04
C LEU A 256 30.59 1.68 -4.86
N ASP A 257 31.84 2.12 -4.90
CA ASP A 257 32.33 3.25 -4.10
C ASP A 257 31.94 4.58 -4.77
N THR A 258 31.95 5.67 -4.00
CA THR A 258 31.70 7.02 -4.52
C THR A 258 32.65 7.34 -5.70
N GLY A 259 32.06 7.75 -6.82
CA GLY A 259 32.76 8.05 -8.07
C GLY A 259 32.98 6.87 -9.01
N GLN A 260 32.55 5.65 -8.63
CA GLN A 260 32.65 4.48 -9.50
C GLN A 260 31.41 4.31 -10.39
N ILE A 261 31.60 3.59 -11.48
CA ILE A 261 30.57 3.18 -12.42
C ILE A 261 30.46 1.65 -12.45
N SER A 262 29.26 1.13 -12.67
CA SER A 262 29.03 -0.32 -12.80
C SER A 262 29.41 -0.84 -14.20
N ASP A 263 29.50 -2.15 -14.33
CA ASP A 263 29.28 -2.82 -15.61
C ASP A 263 27.83 -2.60 -16.07
N ILE A 264 27.50 -2.99 -17.32
CA ILE A 264 26.12 -2.93 -17.83
C ILE A 264 25.26 -3.97 -17.13
N VAL A 265 24.26 -3.49 -16.42
CA VAL A 265 23.33 -4.30 -15.62
C VAL A 265 22.07 -4.59 -16.41
N SER A 266 21.74 -5.88 -16.57
CA SER A 266 20.47 -6.29 -17.18
C SER A 266 19.40 -6.52 -16.13
N CYS A 267 18.31 -5.75 -16.22
CA CYS A 267 17.12 -5.85 -15.37
C CYS A 267 15.90 -6.27 -16.20
N THR A 268 14.77 -6.55 -15.57
CA THR A 268 13.54 -6.99 -16.24
C THR A 268 13.05 -5.97 -17.28
N ASN A 269 13.13 -4.69 -16.99
CA ASN A 269 12.61 -3.58 -17.82
C ASN A 269 13.64 -2.95 -18.78
N GLY A 270 14.95 -3.22 -18.62
CA GLY A 270 15.97 -2.58 -19.44
C GLY A 270 17.40 -2.95 -19.05
N TRP A 271 18.33 -2.20 -19.61
CA TRP A 271 19.74 -2.21 -19.26
C TRP A 271 20.12 -0.91 -18.60
N TYR A 272 21.04 -0.98 -17.63
CA TYR A 272 21.48 0.15 -16.84
C TYR A 272 22.99 0.24 -16.79
N LEU A 273 23.48 1.45 -16.78
CA LEU A 273 24.86 1.80 -16.41
C LEU A 273 24.76 2.76 -15.24
N ILE A 274 25.29 2.36 -14.09
CA ILE A 274 25.02 3.02 -12.80
C ILE A 274 26.28 3.72 -12.31
N TYR A 275 26.15 4.98 -11.92
CA TYR A 275 27.22 5.78 -11.32
C TYR A 275 26.87 6.08 -9.86
N CYS A 276 27.83 5.82 -8.95
CA CYS A 276 27.67 6.11 -7.54
C CYS A 276 28.15 7.53 -7.23
N ILE A 277 27.21 8.41 -6.87
CA ILE A 277 27.50 9.80 -6.45
C ILE A 277 27.97 9.84 -4.98
N ASP A 278 27.36 9.00 -4.13
CA ASP A 278 27.61 8.95 -2.69
C ASP A 278 27.23 7.56 -2.20
N ASP A 279 28.21 6.78 -1.74
CA ASP A 279 28.03 5.40 -1.30
C ASP A 279 27.47 5.27 0.12
N ASN A 280 27.29 6.40 0.84
CA ASN A 280 26.72 6.42 2.19
C ASN A 280 26.13 7.78 2.57
N VAL A 281 24.89 8.04 2.15
CA VAL A 281 24.20 9.31 2.42
C VAL A 281 23.99 9.51 3.91
N THR A 282 24.68 10.51 4.47
CA THR A 282 24.63 10.84 5.90
C THR A 282 23.24 11.16 6.40
N GLY A 283 22.89 10.68 7.61
CA GLY A 283 21.63 10.99 8.30
C GLY A 283 20.42 10.20 7.78
N LYS A 284 20.61 9.22 6.88
CA LYS A 284 19.51 8.41 6.33
C LYS A 284 19.38 7.03 6.97
N ALA A 285 20.39 6.53 7.66
CA ALA A 285 20.42 5.17 8.22
C ALA A 285 19.29 4.90 9.23
N GLU A 286 18.90 5.89 10.05
CA GLU A 286 17.81 5.73 11.02
C GLU A 286 16.46 5.53 10.32
N SER A 287 16.12 6.40 9.36
CA SER A 287 14.87 6.27 8.59
C SER A 287 14.83 4.99 7.75
N GLN A 288 15.97 4.55 7.22
CA GLN A 288 16.07 3.30 6.47
C GLN A 288 15.89 2.09 7.39
N THR A 289 16.48 2.13 8.60
CA THR A 289 16.28 1.10 9.63
C THR A 289 14.80 0.95 9.97
N GLU A 290 14.10 2.05 10.22
CA GLU A 290 12.66 2.03 10.50
C GLU A 290 11.86 1.45 9.31
N SER A 291 12.22 1.82 8.08
CA SER A 291 11.58 1.32 6.86
C SER A 291 11.75 -0.20 6.72
N ILE A 292 12.96 -0.72 6.95
CA ILE A 292 13.26 -2.15 6.90
C ILE A 292 12.46 -2.93 7.95
N ILE A 293 12.45 -2.45 9.20
CA ILE A 293 11.69 -3.08 10.28
C ILE A 293 10.20 -3.08 9.95
N GLN A 294 9.68 -1.97 9.43
CA GLN A 294 8.27 -1.87 9.04
C GLN A 294 7.94 -2.83 7.88
N LYS A 295 8.83 -2.96 6.89
CA LYS A 295 8.68 -3.92 5.79
C LYS A 295 8.63 -5.36 6.31
N ARG A 296 9.56 -5.76 7.19
CA ARG A 296 9.58 -7.09 7.82
C ARG A 296 8.30 -7.37 8.61
N ARG A 297 7.78 -6.37 9.34
CA ARG A 297 6.50 -6.48 10.06
C ARG A 297 5.34 -6.69 9.09
N ASN A 298 5.29 -5.91 8.03
CA ASN A 298 4.24 -6.01 7.02
C ASN A 298 4.26 -7.39 6.35
N GLU A 299 5.43 -7.88 5.93
CA GLU A 299 5.60 -9.20 5.31
C GLU A 299 5.15 -10.32 6.25
N GLN A 300 5.51 -10.26 7.53
CA GLN A 300 5.05 -11.23 8.53
C GLN A 300 3.54 -11.16 8.72
N PHE A 301 2.97 -9.97 8.82
CA PHE A 301 1.53 -9.79 8.98
C PHE A 301 0.76 -10.30 7.76
N GLU A 302 1.19 -9.94 6.53
CA GLU A 302 0.56 -10.41 5.30
C GLU A 302 0.62 -11.93 5.17
N LYS A 303 1.70 -12.55 5.62
CA LYS A 303 1.79 -14.01 5.68
C LYS A 303 0.74 -14.60 6.61
N HIS A 304 0.59 -14.10 7.84
CA HIS A 304 -0.45 -14.58 8.76
C HIS A 304 -1.85 -14.38 8.21
N LEU A 305 -2.10 -13.23 7.58
CA LEU A 305 -3.39 -12.92 7.00
C LEU A 305 -3.69 -13.78 5.76
N GLY A 306 -2.69 -14.02 4.90
CA GLY A 306 -2.79 -14.91 3.75
C GLY A 306 -3.07 -16.35 4.16
N ASP A 307 -2.26 -16.90 5.10
CA ASP A 307 -2.45 -18.25 5.63
C ASP A 307 -3.86 -18.44 6.23
N PHE A 308 -4.40 -17.43 6.90
CA PHE A 308 -5.75 -17.45 7.44
C PHE A 308 -6.82 -17.33 6.35
N SER A 309 -6.64 -16.42 5.38
CA SER A 309 -7.65 -16.13 4.36
C SER A 309 -7.93 -17.30 3.41
N ASP A 310 -6.98 -18.21 3.22
CA ASP A 310 -7.12 -19.37 2.33
C ASP A 310 -8.31 -20.29 2.70
N GLY A 311 -8.79 -20.24 3.95
CA GLY A 311 -9.93 -21.00 4.44
C GLY A 311 -11.20 -20.17 4.67
N VAL A 312 -11.17 -18.87 4.38
CA VAL A 312 -12.24 -17.94 4.73
C VAL A 312 -13.05 -17.53 3.49
N GLU A 313 -14.38 -17.52 3.64
CA GLU A 313 -15.30 -16.95 2.67
C GLU A 313 -15.80 -15.59 3.19
N LEU A 314 -15.50 -14.52 2.44
CA LEU A 314 -16.12 -13.21 2.65
C LEU A 314 -17.27 -13.04 1.66
N ILE A 315 -18.39 -12.52 2.13
CA ILE A 315 -19.60 -12.29 1.34
C ILE A 315 -19.77 -10.77 1.19
N ILE A 316 -19.84 -10.28 -0.06
CA ILE A 316 -20.16 -8.89 -0.36
C ILE A 316 -21.60 -8.80 -0.85
N ASP A 317 -22.38 -7.87 -0.32
CA ASP A 317 -23.67 -7.48 -0.87
C ASP A 317 -23.48 -6.40 -1.95
N ASP A 318 -23.53 -6.82 -3.23
CA ASP A 318 -23.35 -5.95 -4.39
C ASP A 318 -24.30 -4.77 -4.41
N ARG A 319 -25.55 -4.99 -4.01
CA ARG A 319 -26.57 -3.93 -4.06
C ARG A 319 -26.31 -2.85 -3.03
N GLN A 320 -25.86 -3.27 -1.84
CA GLN A 320 -25.48 -2.32 -0.80
C GLN A 320 -24.24 -1.54 -1.22
N TRP A 321 -23.27 -2.22 -1.82
CA TRP A 321 -22.06 -1.56 -2.32
C TRP A 321 -22.35 -0.60 -3.48
N GLU A 322 -23.10 -1.01 -4.51
CA GLU A 322 -23.48 -0.16 -5.62
C GLU A 322 -24.23 1.10 -5.16
N LYS A 323 -25.12 0.95 -4.17
CA LYS A 323 -25.84 2.08 -3.58
C LYS A 323 -24.90 3.09 -2.89
N LEU A 324 -23.85 2.60 -2.19
CA LEU A 324 -22.87 3.45 -1.51
C LEU A 324 -21.93 4.13 -2.50
N SER A 325 -21.39 3.40 -3.47
CA SER A 325 -20.44 3.91 -4.45
C SER A 325 -21.08 4.88 -5.46
N SER A 326 -22.41 4.78 -5.69
CA SER A 326 -23.17 5.69 -6.56
C SER A 326 -23.57 7.01 -5.90
N GLN A 327 -23.42 7.16 -4.59
CA GLN A 327 -23.67 8.43 -3.90
C GLN A 327 -22.53 9.42 -4.20
N GLU A 328 -22.90 10.63 -4.67
CA GLU A 328 -22.00 11.75 -4.92
C GLU A 328 -21.47 12.36 -3.61
#